data_b2114b0d8fc6acdc983807a43e929b76
#
_entry.id   b2114b0d8fc6acdc983807a43e929b76
#
_cell.length_a   1.000
_cell.length_b   1.000
_cell.length_c   1.000
_cell.angle_alpha   90.00
_cell.angle_beta   90.00
_cell.angle_gamma   90.00
#
_symmetry.space_group_name_H-M   'P 1'
#
loop_
_entity.id
_entity.type
_entity.pdbx_description
1 polymer ?
#
loop_
_entity_poly.entity_id
_entity_poly.type
_entity_poly.pdbx_seq_one_letter_code
_entity_poly.pdbx_strand_id
1 'polypeptide(L)'
;DNDQGNVPSSPANDGETDGKKDANPMEKANEEITSLIKSYYTALGDKDITKLRTLVDNLAPADESKITNAKYIEGYEAGDIYTKKGLDDDSYVVYSCFYYICQGIDTKVPALAEFYVVKDTDGNWKIDGAAHDDSDEITKYEVSLRQDDDVKELKAKVQKQYEDAQTADPALAAFLDGLGEDVTGSAETADGTTLVVTEDCNVRAAASSDAEVIGGLSAGTEVVKKGESGDWIQIDYEGSEAYVHSSLLEEKTE
;
A
#
# COMPACT_ATOMS: atom_id res chain seq x y z
N ASP A 1 11.72 63.28 -50.20
CA ASP A 1 10.47 62.58 -50.00
C ASP A 1 10.78 61.09 -49.87
N ASN A 2 10.98 60.65 -48.67
CA ASN A 2 11.14 59.23 -48.35
C ASN A 2 10.30 58.95 -47.11
N ASP A 3 9.17 58.38 -47.39
CA ASP A 3 8.32 57.76 -46.38
C ASP A 3 8.83 56.35 -46.12
N GLN A 4 9.36 56.09 -44.91
CA GLN A 4 9.69 54.76 -44.45
C GLN A 4 8.65 54.28 -43.45
N GLY A 5 7.82 53.38 -43.92
CA GLY A 5 6.83 52.70 -43.11
C GLY A 5 7.43 51.95 -41.94
N ASN A 6 7.01 52.33 -40.75
CA ASN A 6 7.26 51.70 -39.50
C ASN A 6 6.41 50.43 -39.36
N VAL A 7 7.05 49.24 -39.31
CA VAL A 7 6.42 47.98 -39.05
C VAL A 7 6.44 47.76 -37.52
N PRO A 8 5.30 47.62 -36.83
CA PRO A 8 5.30 47.32 -35.42
C PRO A 8 5.67 45.84 -35.19
N SER A 9 6.75 45.63 -34.46
CA SER A 9 7.14 44.33 -33.93
C SER A 9 6.06 43.82 -32.98
N SER A 10 5.57 42.64 -33.23
CA SER A 10 4.73 41.89 -32.29
C SER A 10 5.48 41.57 -31.02
N PRO A 11 4.91 41.75 -29.83
CA PRO A 11 5.54 41.29 -28.61
C PRO A 11 5.57 39.76 -28.60
N ALA A 12 6.74 39.22 -28.28
CA ALA A 12 6.92 37.83 -27.96
C ALA A 12 6.00 37.48 -26.79
N ASN A 13 5.14 36.50 -26.99
CA ASN A 13 4.33 35.93 -25.97
C ASN A 13 5.24 35.06 -25.08
N ASP A 14 5.80 35.66 -24.04
CA ASP A 14 6.38 34.92 -22.93
C ASP A 14 5.21 34.20 -22.25
N GLY A 15 5.02 32.94 -22.58
CA GLY A 15 4.14 32.03 -21.87
C GLY A 15 4.70 31.81 -20.47
N GLU A 16 4.43 32.70 -19.55
CA GLU A 16 4.45 32.39 -18.13
C GLU A 16 3.42 31.29 -17.94
N THR A 17 3.94 30.06 -17.81
CA THR A 17 3.20 29.00 -17.11
C THR A 17 3.08 29.49 -15.68
N ASP A 18 1.93 30.05 -15.36
CA ASP A 18 1.51 30.37 -14.00
C ASP A 18 1.45 29.03 -13.25
N GLY A 19 2.58 28.64 -12.67
CA GLY A 19 2.72 27.49 -11.82
C GLY A 19 1.85 27.73 -10.60
N LYS A 20 0.68 27.14 -10.58
CA LYS A 20 -0.22 27.15 -9.44
C LYS A 20 0.59 26.67 -8.25
N LYS A 21 1.02 27.60 -7.38
CA LYS A 21 1.82 27.27 -6.19
C LYS A 21 0.98 26.31 -5.37
N ASP A 22 1.52 25.11 -5.13
CA ASP A 22 0.86 24.11 -4.28
C ASP A 22 0.54 24.75 -2.93
N ALA A 23 -0.74 24.72 -2.55
CA ALA A 23 -1.20 25.29 -1.28
C ALA A 23 -0.73 24.47 -0.07
N ASN A 24 -0.34 23.22 -0.28
CA ASN A 24 0.16 22.30 0.73
C ASN A 24 1.41 21.56 0.19
N PRO A 25 2.56 22.27 0.03
CA PRO A 25 3.76 21.66 -0.55
C PRO A 25 4.32 20.57 0.35
N MET A 26 4.92 19.56 -0.28
CA MET A 26 5.66 18.52 0.43
C MET A 26 6.93 19.11 1.04
N GLU A 27 7.14 18.89 2.31
CA GLU A 27 8.32 19.35 3.07
C GLU A 27 9.03 18.16 3.70
N LYS A 28 10.31 18.32 4.04
CA LYS A 28 10.99 17.32 4.87
C LYS A 28 10.34 17.26 6.25
N ALA A 29 10.13 16.05 6.74
CA ALA A 29 9.56 15.83 8.05
C ALA A 29 10.41 16.48 9.15
N ASN A 30 9.76 17.03 10.15
CA ASN A 30 10.43 17.51 11.36
C ASN A 30 11.04 16.36 12.17
N GLU A 31 11.81 16.69 13.22
CA GLU A 31 12.53 15.69 14.01
C GLU A 31 11.59 14.72 14.76
N GLU A 32 10.44 15.20 15.23
CA GLU A 32 9.48 14.37 15.98
C GLU A 32 8.85 13.32 15.06
N ILE A 33 8.37 13.72 13.89
CA ILE A 33 7.80 12.81 12.88
C ILE A 33 8.89 11.85 12.36
N THR A 34 10.08 12.37 12.09
CA THR A 34 11.23 11.55 11.68
C THR A 34 11.55 10.48 12.71
N SER A 35 11.59 10.83 14.00
CA SER A 35 11.85 9.90 15.10
C SER A 35 10.75 8.84 15.24
N LEU A 36 9.48 9.25 15.10
CA LEU A 36 8.34 8.34 15.12
C LEU A 36 8.46 7.27 14.02
N ILE A 37 8.67 7.69 12.78
CA ILE A 37 8.74 6.78 11.63
C ILE A 37 9.97 5.85 11.70
N LYS A 38 11.14 6.38 12.12
CA LYS A 38 12.32 5.53 12.33
C LYS A 38 12.11 4.50 13.43
N SER A 39 11.49 4.90 14.56
CA SER A 39 11.14 3.98 15.64
C SER A 39 10.14 2.92 15.19
N TYR A 40 9.19 3.28 14.33
CA TYR A 40 8.24 2.37 13.72
C TYR A 40 8.96 1.29 12.89
N TYR A 41 9.86 1.67 11.98
CA TYR A 41 10.60 0.70 11.16
C TYR A 41 11.52 -0.20 11.98
N THR A 42 12.16 0.34 13.04
CA THR A 42 12.95 -0.47 13.96
C THR A 42 12.07 -1.52 14.65
N ALA A 43 10.96 -1.09 15.25
CA ALA A 43 10.04 -1.99 15.94
C ALA A 43 9.41 -3.02 14.98
N LEU A 44 9.15 -2.63 13.72
CA LEU A 44 8.64 -3.51 12.69
C LEU A 44 9.65 -4.60 12.32
N GLY A 45 10.92 -4.24 12.13
CA GLY A 45 12.01 -5.18 11.86
C GLY A 45 12.26 -6.14 13.02
N ASP A 46 12.22 -5.63 14.23
CA ASP A 46 12.37 -6.42 15.46
C ASP A 46 11.12 -7.24 15.83
N LYS A 47 10.02 -7.05 15.07
CA LYS A 47 8.69 -7.63 15.38
C LYS A 47 8.22 -7.32 16.79
N ASP A 48 8.61 -6.16 17.31
CA ASP A 48 8.26 -5.69 18.66
C ASP A 48 6.86 -5.08 18.68
N ILE A 49 5.85 -5.96 18.79
CA ILE A 49 4.44 -5.58 18.85
C ILE A 49 4.15 -4.64 20.03
N THR A 50 4.82 -4.85 21.17
CA THR A 50 4.66 -3.98 22.34
C THR A 50 5.08 -2.55 22.02
N LYS A 51 6.22 -2.39 21.36
CA LYS A 51 6.71 -1.07 20.93
C LYS A 51 5.81 -0.47 19.86
N LEU A 52 5.37 -1.27 18.85
CA LEU A 52 4.47 -0.81 17.80
C LEU A 52 3.17 -0.24 18.37
N ARG A 53 2.57 -0.87 19.37
CA ARG A 53 1.36 -0.36 20.05
C ARG A 53 1.59 1.00 20.75
N THR A 54 2.82 1.37 21.02
CA THR A 54 3.15 2.72 21.56
C THR A 54 3.32 3.77 20.48
N LEU A 55 3.49 3.38 19.22
CA LEU A 55 3.75 4.25 18.07
C LEU A 55 2.54 4.36 17.14
N VAL A 56 1.69 3.34 17.12
CA VAL A 56 0.52 3.22 16.24
C VAL A 56 -0.74 3.16 17.10
N ASP A 57 -1.67 4.07 16.88
CA ASP A 57 -3.00 3.99 17.46
C ASP A 57 -3.85 2.99 16.67
N ASN A 58 -4.66 2.21 17.36
CA ASN A 58 -5.58 1.24 16.76
C ASN A 58 -4.90 0.17 15.88
N LEU A 59 -3.69 -0.28 16.25
CA LEU A 59 -3.04 -1.39 15.57
C LEU A 59 -3.93 -2.64 15.62
N ALA A 60 -4.38 -3.09 14.44
CA ALA A 60 -5.31 -4.20 14.34
C ALA A 60 -4.62 -5.55 14.63
N PRO A 61 -5.30 -6.51 15.30
CA PRO A 61 -4.74 -7.85 15.55
C PRO A 61 -4.30 -8.58 14.27
N ALA A 62 -5.00 -8.36 13.15
CA ALA A 62 -4.62 -8.91 11.86
C ALA A 62 -3.27 -8.39 11.37
N ASP A 63 -2.97 -7.10 11.58
CA ASP A 63 -1.69 -6.51 11.20
C ASP A 63 -0.56 -6.97 12.13
N GLU A 64 -0.84 -7.11 13.43
CA GLU A 64 0.11 -7.74 14.36
C GLU A 64 0.48 -9.16 13.91
N SER A 65 -0.49 -9.94 13.46
CA SER A 65 -0.26 -11.29 12.95
C SER A 65 0.58 -11.28 11.68
N LYS A 66 0.30 -10.38 10.73
CA LYS A 66 1.10 -10.22 9.50
C LYS A 66 2.56 -9.87 9.82
N ILE A 67 2.77 -8.94 10.75
CA ILE A 67 4.13 -8.52 11.19
C ILE A 67 4.87 -9.71 11.81
N THR A 68 4.22 -10.42 12.73
CA THR A 68 4.82 -11.54 13.45
C THR A 68 5.19 -12.68 12.51
N ASN A 69 4.34 -12.94 11.51
CA ASN A 69 4.48 -14.06 10.57
C ASN A 69 5.29 -13.71 9.31
N ALA A 70 5.74 -12.46 9.14
CA ALA A 70 6.58 -12.10 8.00
C ALA A 70 7.86 -12.95 7.97
N LYS A 71 8.08 -13.72 6.88
CA LYS A 71 9.13 -14.72 6.79
C LYS A 71 10.36 -14.24 6.02
N TYR A 72 10.14 -13.43 4.98
CA TYR A 72 11.18 -13.10 4.00
C TYR A 72 11.85 -11.76 4.25
N ILE A 73 11.36 -10.99 5.22
CA ILE A 73 11.86 -9.66 5.56
C ILE A 73 12.64 -9.78 6.87
N GLU A 74 13.93 -9.45 6.83
CA GLU A 74 14.82 -9.43 7.98
C GLU A 74 14.82 -8.06 8.69
N GLY A 75 14.43 -7.00 7.99
CA GLY A 75 14.40 -5.67 8.57
C GLY A 75 13.92 -4.61 7.59
N TYR A 76 13.91 -3.39 8.10
CA TYR A 76 13.52 -2.18 7.38
C TYR A 76 14.54 -1.08 7.67
N GLU A 77 14.84 -0.27 6.67
CA GLU A 77 15.68 0.90 6.84
C GLU A 77 14.92 2.14 6.38
N ALA A 78 14.78 3.14 7.26
CA ALA A 78 14.16 4.41 6.92
C ALA A 78 15.10 5.22 6.01
N GLY A 79 14.54 5.74 4.91
CA GLY A 79 15.16 6.69 4.02
C GLY A 79 14.70 8.13 4.30
N ASP A 80 14.50 8.89 3.24
CA ASP A 80 13.94 10.25 3.33
C ASP A 80 12.46 10.20 3.74
N ILE A 81 12.08 11.10 4.65
CA ILE A 81 10.72 11.21 5.17
C ILE A 81 10.22 12.62 4.87
N TYR A 82 9.04 12.71 4.26
CA TYR A 82 8.39 13.96 3.88
C TYR A 82 7.00 14.05 4.50
N THR A 83 6.50 15.27 4.64
CA THR A 83 5.16 15.55 5.17
C THR A 83 4.43 16.53 4.28
N LYS A 84 3.13 16.35 4.18
CA LYS A 84 2.15 17.38 3.82
C LYS A 84 1.22 17.59 5.02
N LYS A 85 0.65 18.79 5.18
CA LYS A 85 -0.31 19.03 6.25
C LYS A 85 -1.49 18.09 6.12
N GLY A 86 -1.99 17.61 7.24
CA GLY A 86 -3.21 16.81 7.32
C GLY A 86 -4.48 17.66 7.27
N LEU A 87 -5.60 17.09 7.72
CA LEU A 87 -6.89 17.78 7.74
C LEU A 87 -6.97 18.89 8.78
N ASP A 88 -6.15 18.81 9.83
CA ASP A 88 -6.06 19.80 10.89
C ASP A 88 -4.60 20.12 11.26
N ASP A 89 -4.42 21.06 12.21
CA ASP A 89 -3.10 21.54 12.64
C ASP A 89 -2.28 20.47 13.42
N ASP A 90 -2.92 19.45 13.95
CA ASP A 90 -2.33 18.36 14.72
C ASP A 90 -2.25 17.06 13.91
N SER A 91 -2.21 17.15 12.58
CA SER A 91 -2.10 16.00 11.70
C SER A 91 -1.19 16.25 10.49
N TYR A 92 -0.59 15.16 9.99
CA TYR A 92 0.20 15.13 8.77
C TYR A 92 -0.12 13.89 7.94
N VAL A 93 -0.03 14.03 6.61
CA VAL A 93 0.19 12.89 5.71
C VAL A 93 1.70 12.75 5.52
N VAL A 94 2.24 11.60 5.89
CA VAL A 94 3.68 11.31 5.86
C VAL A 94 3.98 10.39 4.69
N TYR A 95 4.93 10.80 3.86
CA TYR A 95 5.48 9.99 2.78
C TYR A 95 6.88 9.53 3.18
N SER A 96 7.03 8.26 3.48
CA SER A 96 8.28 7.68 3.95
C SER A 96 8.90 6.81 2.88
N CYS A 97 10.04 7.25 2.33
CA CYS A 97 10.90 6.34 1.59
C CYS A 97 11.57 5.39 2.57
N PHE A 98 11.62 4.13 2.24
CA PHE A 98 12.29 3.12 3.06
C PHE A 98 12.80 1.97 2.21
N TYR A 99 13.51 1.05 2.83
CA TYR A 99 14.03 -0.14 2.18
C TYR A 99 13.65 -1.37 2.97
N TYR A 100 13.18 -2.39 2.25
CA TYR A 100 13.14 -3.75 2.79
C TYR A 100 14.54 -4.36 2.77
N ILE A 101 14.88 -5.08 3.84
CA ILE A 101 16.04 -5.95 3.93
C ILE A 101 15.49 -7.38 3.84
N CYS A 102 15.77 -8.05 2.72
CA CYS A 102 15.22 -9.37 2.41
C CYS A 102 16.22 -10.46 2.73
N GLN A 103 15.71 -11.61 3.18
CA GLN A 103 16.51 -12.75 3.57
C GLN A 103 17.36 -13.28 2.39
N GLY A 104 18.67 -13.32 2.58
CA GLY A 104 19.60 -13.85 1.59
C GLY A 104 19.82 -12.96 0.37
N ILE A 105 19.34 -11.73 0.38
CA ILE A 105 19.53 -10.73 -0.68
C ILE A 105 20.27 -9.52 -0.12
N ASP A 106 21.43 -9.21 -0.70
CA ASP A 106 22.26 -8.08 -0.25
C ASP A 106 21.70 -6.72 -0.68
N THR A 107 20.97 -6.67 -1.79
CA THR A 107 20.39 -5.47 -2.34
C THR A 107 19.10 -5.10 -1.58
N LYS A 108 19.09 -3.90 -0.99
CA LYS A 108 17.91 -3.36 -0.32
C LYS A 108 16.84 -2.97 -1.33
N VAL A 109 15.59 -3.26 -1.03
CA VAL A 109 14.44 -3.00 -1.92
C VAL A 109 13.82 -1.65 -1.59
N PRO A 110 13.93 -0.65 -2.48
CA PRO A 110 13.31 0.65 -2.26
C PRO A 110 11.78 0.55 -2.26
N ALA A 111 11.16 1.28 -1.34
CA ALA A 111 9.70 1.35 -1.23
C ALA A 111 9.25 2.72 -0.70
N LEU A 112 7.98 3.02 -0.86
CA LEU A 112 7.33 4.22 -0.36
C LEU A 112 6.09 3.81 0.44
N ALA A 113 6.01 4.30 1.67
CA ALA A 113 4.83 4.19 2.51
C ALA A 113 4.17 5.56 2.70
N GLU A 114 2.86 5.55 2.84
CA GLU A 114 2.04 6.69 3.20
C GLU A 114 1.40 6.41 4.56
N PHE A 115 1.49 7.36 5.50
CA PHE A 115 0.89 7.27 6.82
C PHE A 115 0.09 8.52 7.11
N TYR A 116 -1.04 8.38 7.77
CA TYR A 116 -1.68 9.49 8.46
C TYR A 116 -1.17 9.52 9.89
N VAL A 117 -0.71 10.67 10.34
CA VAL A 117 -0.09 10.85 11.66
C VAL A 117 -0.82 11.94 12.42
N VAL A 118 -1.21 11.65 13.65
CA VAL A 118 -1.98 12.54 14.51
C VAL A 118 -1.31 12.70 15.87
N LYS A 119 -1.63 13.78 16.58
CA LYS A 119 -1.29 13.90 17.99
C LYS A 119 -2.36 13.24 18.87
N ASP A 120 -1.89 12.45 19.83
CA ASP A 120 -2.75 11.94 20.89
C ASP A 120 -3.11 13.04 21.93
N THR A 121 -3.95 12.69 22.89
CA THR A 121 -4.39 13.62 23.95
C THR A 121 -3.25 14.13 24.85
N ASP A 122 -2.14 13.42 24.89
CA ASP A 122 -0.93 13.78 25.65
C ASP A 122 0.06 14.62 24.82
N GLY A 123 -0.29 14.90 23.55
CA GLY A 123 0.52 15.68 22.62
C GLY A 123 1.62 14.89 21.91
N ASN A 124 1.62 13.56 21.99
CA ASN A 124 2.57 12.71 21.28
C ASN A 124 2.08 12.38 19.88
N TRP A 125 2.98 12.37 18.93
CA TRP A 125 2.68 11.92 17.57
C TRP A 125 2.51 10.41 17.50
N LYS A 126 1.46 9.97 16.81
CA LYS A 126 1.11 8.57 16.58
C LYS A 126 0.78 8.35 15.10
N ILE A 127 1.14 7.19 14.60
CA ILE A 127 0.61 6.72 13.31
C ILE A 127 -0.83 6.28 13.54
N ASP A 128 -1.75 6.75 12.73
CA ASP A 128 -3.13 6.29 12.74
C ASP A 128 -3.19 4.90 12.06
N GLY A 129 -3.50 3.88 12.84
CA GLY A 129 -3.66 2.50 12.39
C GLY A 129 -5.12 2.09 12.22
N ALA A 130 -6.06 3.04 12.34
CA ALA A 130 -7.47 2.74 12.12
C ALA A 130 -7.71 2.35 10.65
N ALA A 131 -8.63 1.41 10.45
CA ALA A 131 -9.12 1.10 9.11
C ALA A 131 -10.11 2.19 8.69
N HIS A 132 -9.76 2.91 7.63
CA HIS A 132 -10.62 3.91 7.00
C HIS A 132 -11.20 3.36 5.70
N ASP A 133 -12.48 3.51 5.50
CA ASP A 133 -13.14 3.15 4.24
C ASP A 133 -13.12 4.32 3.23
N ASP A 134 -13.53 4.06 1.99
CA ASP A 134 -13.55 5.07 0.92
C ASP A 134 -14.51 6.25 1.21
N SER A 135 -15.38 6.15 2.22
CA SER A 135 -16.28 7.22 2.62
C SER A 135 -15.65 8.16 3.64
N ASP A 136 -14.58 7.76 4.29
CA ASP A 136 -13.87 8.52 5.31
C ASP A 136 -13.19 9.78 4.75
N GLU A 137 -13.17 10.85 5.53
CA GLU A 137 -12.56 12.12 5.11
C GLU A 137 -11.04 12.02 4.97
N ILE A 138 -10.39 11.22 5.83
CA ILE A 138 -8.93 10.98 5.75
C ILE A 138 -8.59 10.29 4.44
N THR A 139 -9.26 9.19 4.11
CA THR A 139 -9.06 8.46 2.86
C THR A 139 -9.25 9.35 1.64
N LYS A 140 -10.35 10.12 1.59
CA LYS A 140 -10.60 11.06 0.49
C LYS A 140 -9.51 12.11 0.37
N TYR A 141 -9.03 12.61 1.50
CA TYR A 141 -7.98 13.61 1.54
C TYR A 141 -6.65 13.04 1.02
N GLU A 142 -6.24 11.87 1.51
CA GLU A 142 -5.03 11.17 1.03
C GLU A 142 -5.11 10.90 -0.49
N VAL A 143 -6.26 10.41 -0.97
CA VAL A 143 -6.49 10.20 -2.41
C VAL A 143 -6.34 11.50 -3.19
N SER A 144 -6.81 12.64 -2.66
CA SER A 144 -6.65 13.94 -3.30
C SER A 144 -5.18 14.37 -3.38
N LEU A 145 -4.42 14.20 -2.29
CA LEU A 145 -2.99 14.52 -2.24
C LEU A 145 -2.14 13.67 -3.19
N ARG A 146 -2.56 12.44 -3.46
CA ARG A 146 -1.88 11.57 -4.45
C ARG A 146 -1.96 12.12 -5.88
N GLN A 147 -2.78 13.13 -6.13
CA GLN A 147 -2.86 13.84 -7.42
C GLN A 147 -1.90 15.02 -7.51
N ASP A 148 -1.31 15.45 -6.42
CA ASP A 148 -0.34 16.54 -6.38
C ASP A 148 0.96 16.14 -7.11
N ASP A 149 1.56 17.10 -7.80
CA ASP A 149 2.73 16.84 -8.65
C ASP A 149 3.94 16.37 -7.85
N ASP A 150 4.17 16.94 -6.66
CA ASP A 150 5.27 16.56 -5.77
C ASP A 150 5.13 15.11 -5.26
N VAL A 151 3.90 14.66 -4.98
CA VAL A 151 3.63 13.26 -4.59
C VAL A 151 3.85 12.32 -5.77
N LYS A 152 3.38 12.68 -6.96
CA LYS A 152 3.60 11.90 -8.19
C LYS A 152 5.07 11.78 -8.53
N GLU A 153 5.84 12.87 -8.40
CA GLU A 153 7.28 12.87 -8.63
C GLU A 153 8.01 11.97 -7.64
N LEU A 154 7.66 12.02 -6.34
CA LEU A 154 8.24 11.15 -5.33
C LEU A 154 7.94 9.67 -5.63
N LYS A 155 6.68 9.34 -5.96
CA LYS A 155 6.28 7.97 -6.35
C LYS A 155 7.07 7.48 -7.57
N ALA A 156 7.17 8.30 -8.61
CA ALA A 156 7.92 7.95 -9.83
C ALA A 156 9.42 7.75 -9.53
N LYS A 157 10.00 8.58 -8.65
CA LYS A 157 11.40 8.42 -8.22
C LYS A 157 11.63 7.09 -7.52
N VAL A 158 10.78 6.74 -6.55
CA VAL A 158 10.92 5.47 -5.80
C VAL A 158 10.67 4.28 -6.71
N GLN A 159 9.65 4.35 -7.59
CA GLN A 159 9.40 3.32 -8.59
C GLN A 159 10.61 3.07 -9.48
N LYS A 160 11.24 4.14 -9.96
CA LYS A 160 12.47 4.01 -10.75
C LYS A 160 13.60 3.38 -9.95
N GLN A 161 13.79 3.74 -8.68
CA GLN A 161 14.80 3.13 -7.83
C GLN A 161 14.55 1.62 -7.65
N TYR A 162 13.28 1.21 -7.50
CA TYR A 162 12.88 -0.19 -7.41
C TYR A 162 13.21 -0.97 -8.70
N GLU A 163 12.91 -0.39 -9.86
CA GLU A 163 13.23 -1.00 -11.17
C GLU A 163 14.74 -1.06 -11.42
N ASP A 164 15.48 0.00 -11.06
CA ASP A 164 16.93 0.05 -11.16
C ASP A 164 17.60 -1.01 -10.25
N ALA A 165 17.09 -1.22 -9.04
CA ALA A 165 17.60 -2.24 -8.13
C ALA A 165 17.44 -3.66 -8.70
N GLN A 166 16.29 -3.99 -9.27
CA GLN A 166 16.06 -5.28 -9.94
C GLN A 166 16.93 -5.46 -11.18
N THR A 167 17.13 -4.39 -11.95
CA THR A 167 17.99 -4.44 -13.14
C THR A 167 19.46 -4.66 -12.76
N ALA A 168 19.89 -4.07 -11.65
CA ALA A 168 21.27 -4.16 -11.16
C ALA A 168 21.57 -5.51 -10.47
N ASP A 169 20.56 -6.13 -9.89
CA ASP A 169 20.69 -7.40 -9.15
C ASP A 169 19.69 -8.46 -9.63
N PRO A 170 20.11 -9.36 -10.52
CA PRO A 170 19.26 -10.46 -10.99
C PRO A 170 18.80 -11.42 -9.89
N ALA A 171 19.56 -11.54 -8.78
CA ALA A 171 19.13 -12.36 -7.64
C ALA A 171 17.95 -11.71 -6.91
N LEU A 172 17.96 -10.39 -6.78
CA LEU A 172 16.81 -9.65 -6.27
C LEU A 172 15.59 -9.82 -7.20
N ALA A 173 15.78 -9.67 -8.51
CA ALA A 173 14.69 -9.84 -9.46
C ALA A 173 14.04 -11.23 -9.35
N ALA A 174 14.84 -12.29 -9.32
CA ALA A 174 14.38 -13.67 -9.16
C ALA A 174 13.69 -13.90 -7.80
N PHE A 175 14.20 -13.29 -6.73
CA PHE A 175 13.60 -13.37 -5.41
C PHE A 175 12.22 -12.70 -5.39
N LEU A 176 12.09 -11.52 -6.00
CA LEU A 176 10.82 -10.80 -6.07
C LEU A 176 9.79 -11.50 -6.97
N ASP A 177 10.24 -12.11 -8.07
CA ASP A 177 9.39 -12.96 -8.92
C ASP A 177 8.89 -14.18 -8.13
N GLY A 178 9.78 -14.85 -7.37
CA GLY A 178 9.42 -15.95 -6.48
C GLY A 178 8.50 -15.54 -5.35
N LEU A 179 8.64 -14.31 -4.81
CA LEU A 179 7.67 -13.77 -3.87
C LEU A 179 6.32 -13.47 -4.55
N GLY A 180 6.30 -13.09 -5.82
CA GLY A 180 5.08 -12.95 -6.61
C GLY A 180 4.35 -14.28 -6.75
N GLU A 181 5.07 -15.39 -6.84
CA GLU A 181 4.53 -16.75 -6.78
C GLU A 181 4.18 -17.19 -5.34
N ASP A 182 4.94 -16.71 -4.32
CA ASP A 182 4.77 -17.03 -2.89
C ASP A 182 3.89 -15.99 -2.13
N VAL A 183 3.71 -14.77 -2.62
CA VAL A 183 2.84 -13.70 -2.03
C VAL A 183 1.43 -13.81 -2.61
N THR A 184 1.28 -14.46 -3.74
CA THR A 184 0.08 -15.23 -4.02
C THR A 184 -0.10 -16.36 -2.99
N GLY A 185 0.85 -16.67 -2.13
CA GLY A 185 0.96 -17.69 -1.08
C GLY A 185 0.91 -17.19 0.34
N SER A 186 0.00 -16.27 0.75
CA SER A 186 -0.50 -16.34 2.12
C SER A 186 -1.51 -17.48 2.20
N ALA A 187 -1.04 -18.66 2.63
CA ALA A 187 -1.76 -19.93 2.59
C ALA A 187 -2.43 -20.16 1.20
N GLU A 188 -1.65 -19.96 0.14
CA GLU A 188 -2.06 -20.36 -1.19
C GLU A 188 -1.99 -21.87 -1.28
N THR A 189 -3.15 -22.45 -1.15
CA THR A 189 -3.46 -23.59 -1.97
C THR A 189 -3.25 -23.15 -3.41
N ALA A 190 -2.33 -23.81 -4.11
CA ALA A 190 -1.97 -23.47 -5.49
C ALA A 190 -3.25 -23.35 -6.36
N ASP A 191 -3.22 -22.49 -7.39
CA ASP A 191 -4.26 -22.50 -8.41
C ASP A 191 -4.46 -23.95 -8.91
N GLY A 192 -5.71 -24.39 -8.84
CA GLY A 192 -6.07 -25.78 -9.14
C GLY A 192 -6.20 -26.69 -7.92
N THR A 193 -5.94 -26.23 -6.70
CA THR A 193 -6.18 -27.03 -5.47
C THR A 193 -7.67 -27.21 -5.26
N THR A 194 -8.05 -28.44 -4.87
CA THR A 194 -9.42 -28.73 -4.47
C THR A 194 -9.64 -28.35 -3.01
N LEU A 195 -10.59 -27.48 -2.78
CA LEU A 195 -11.05 -27.05 -1.46
C LEU A 195 -12.42 -27.67 -1.16
N VAL A 196 -12.73 -27.83 0.11
CA VAL A 196 -14.02 -28.32 0.58
C VAL A 196 -14.71 -27.21 1.37
N VAL A 197 -15.96 -26.97 1.06
CA VAL A 197 -16.82 -26.03 1.79
C VAL A 197 -17.13 -26.61 3.18
N THR A 198 -16.82 -25.87 4.25
CA THR A 198 -16.97 -26.32 5.64
C THR A 198 -18.40 -26.17 6.16
N GLU A 199 -19.11 -25.16 5.68
CA GLU A 199 -20.51 -24.89 6.02
C GLU A 199 -21.23 -24.23 4.84
N ASP A 200 -22.58 -24.27 4.82
CA ASP A 200 -23.35 -23.65 3.75
C ASP A 200 -22.99 -22.18 3.59
N CYS A 201 -22.66 -21.78 2.37
CA CYS A 201 -22.13 -20.44 2.11
C CYS A 201 -22.67 -19.79 0.84
N ASN A 202 -22.59 -18.46 0.82
CA ASN A 202 -22.94 -17.68 -0.35
C ASN A 202 -21.76 -17.60 -1.33
N VAL A 203 -22.06 -17.71 -2.61
CA VAL A 203 -21.17 -17.43 -3.73
C VAL A 203 -21.46 -16.03 -4.26
N ARG A 204 -20.42 -15.21 -4.41
CA ARG A 204 -20.56 -13.80 -4.78
C ARG A 204 -19.88 -13.46 -6.10
N ALA A 205 -20.40 -12.43 -6.76
CA ALA A 205 -19.89 -11.95 -8.04
C ALA A 205 -18.56 -11.21 -7.97
N ALA A 206 -18.12 -10.79 -6.76
CA ALA A 206 -16.85 -10.11 -6.52
C ALA A 206 -16.31 -10.43 -5.12
N ALA A 207 -15.03 -10.14 -4.89
CA ALA A 207 -14.32 -10.36 -3.62
C ALA A 207 -14.73 -9.33 -2.55
N SER A 208 -16.00 -9.33 -2.16
CA SER A 208 -16.57 -8.41 -1.16
C SER A 208 -17.81 -8.99 -0.50
N SER A 209 -17.99 -8.70 0.81
CA SER A 209 -19.21 -9.05 1.56
C SER A 209 -20.46 -8.31 1.05
N ASP A 210 -20.28 -7.18 0.37
CA ASP A 210 -21.36 -6.38 -0.21
C ASP A 210 -21.66 -6.72 -1.67
N ALA A 211 -20.83 -7.59 -2.29
CA ALA A 211 -21.05 -8.03 -3.65
C ALA A 211 -22.33 -8.85 -3.78
N GLU A 212 -22.92 -8.82 -4.98
CA GLU A 212 -24.14 -9.58 -5.29
C GLU A 212 -23.94 -11.08 -5.03
N VAL A 213 -24.89 -11.69 -4.34
CA VAL A 213 -24.95 -13.14 -4.14
C VAL A 213 -25.51 -13.77 -5.41
N ILE A 214 -24.67 -14.52 -6.11
CA ILE A 214 -25.03 -15.18 -7.40
C ILE A 214 -25.39 -16.65 -7.22
N GLY A 215 -25.19 -17.21 -6.01
CA GLY A 215 -25.53 -18.58 -5.71
C GLY A 215 -25.11 -18.98 -4.31
N GLY A 216 -25.13 -20.27 -4.02
CA GLY A 216 -24.73 -20.87 -2.77
C GLY A 216 -24.11 -22.24 -2.95
N LEU A 217 -23.25 -22.62 -2.01
CA LEU A 217 -22.63 -23.94 -1.91
C LEU A 217 -22.95 -24.54 -0.56
N SER A 218 -23.25 -25.83 -0.55
CA SER A 218 -23.50 -26.57 0.70
C SER A 218 -22.20 -27.11 1.27
N ALA A 219 -22.19 -27.30 2.60
CA ALA A 219 -21.10 -27.96 3.30
C ALA A 219 -20.74 -29.30 2.63
N GLY A 220 -19.46 -29.59 2.49
CA GLY A 220 -18.91 -30.76 1.81
C GLY A 220 -18.80 -30.62 0.30
N THR A 221 -19.23 -29.51 -0.32
CA THR A 221 -19.05 -29.28 -1.74
C THR A 221 -17.57 -29.03 -2.03
N GLU A 222 -17.05 -29.71 -3.05
CA GLU A 222 -15.69 -29.52 -3.54
C GLU A 222 -15.66 -28.40 -4.58
N VAL A 223 -14.72 -27.47 -4.44
CA VAL A 223 -14.46 -26.39 -5.38
C VAL A 223 -12.99 -26.34 -5.72
N VAL A 224 -12.66 -25.88 -6.93
CA VAL A 224 -11.28 -25.70 -7.39
C VAL A 224 -10.92 -24.23 -7.28
N LYS A 225 -9.88 -23.93 -6.50
CA LYS A 225 -9.31 -22.59 -6.41
C LYS A 225 -8.75 -22.16 -7.77
N LYS A 226 -9.12 -20.95 -8.20
CA LYS A 226 -8.64 -20.31 -9.43
C LYS A 226 -7.76 -19.10 -9.16
N GLY A 227 -7.88 -18.53 -7.96
CA GLY A 227 -7.16 -17.36 -7.54
C GLY A 227 -7.62 -16.91 -6.16
N GLU A 228 -7.07 -15.80 -5.70
CA GLU A 228 -7.37 -15.20 -4.40
C GLU A 228 -7.39 -13.67 -4.48
N SER A 229 -8.27 -13.05 -3.71
CA SER A 229 -8.32 -11.59 -3.57
C SER A 229 -8.65 -11.25 -2.13
N GLY A 230 -7.60 -10.95 -1.33
CA GLY A 230 -7.74 -10.74 0.11
C GLY A 230 -8.25 -12.01 0.80
N ASP A 231 -9.35 -11.89 1.57
CA ASP A 231 -9.98 -13.01 2.27
C ASP A 231 -10.95 -13.82 1.38
N TRP A 232 -10.93 -13.62 0.06
CA TRP A 232 -11.84 -14.23 -0.89
C TRP A 232 -11.12 -15.17 -1.85
N ILE A 233 -11.61 -16.40 -1.96
CA ILE A 233 -11.13 -17.40 -2.91
C ILE A 233 -11.96 -17.30 -4.20
N GLN A 234 -11.27 -17.13 -5.30
CA GLN A 234 -11.86 -17.17 -6.64
C GLN A 234 -12.07 -18.64 -7.06
N ILE A 235 -13.27 -18.92 -7.51
CA ILE A 235 -13.68 -20.23 -8.02
C ILE A 235 -14.40 -20.10 -9.36
N ASP A 236 -14.58 -21.20 -10.08
CA ASP A 236 -15.56 -21.29 -11.16
C ASP A 236 -16.90 -21.75 -10.57
N TYR A 237 -17.94 -20.95 -10.77
CA TYR A 237 -19.29 -21.28 -10.39
C TYR A 237 -20.20 -21.19 -11.61
N GLU A 238 -20.69 -22.34 -12.05
CA GLU A 238 -21.55 -22.46 -13.25
C GLU A 238 -20.96 -21.83 -14.52
N GLY A 239 -19.63 -21.88 -14.67
CA GLY A 239 -18.91 -21.33 -15.83
C GLY A 239 -18.61 -19.84 -15.74
N SER A 240 -18.82 -19.23 -14.59
CA SER A 240 -18.53 -17.83 -14.29
C SER A 240 -17.54 -17.69 -13.15
N GLU A 241 -16.73 -16.62 -13.21
CA GLU A 241 -15.87 -16.23 -12.10
C GLU A 241 -16.72 -15.84 -10.89
N ALA A 242 -16.39 -16.40 -9.73
CA ALA A 242 -17.11 -16.18 -8.50
C ALA A 242 -16.20 -16.27 -7.27
N TYR A 243 -16.68 -15.81 -6.14
CA TYR A 243 -15.89 -15.68 -4.92
C TYR A 243 -16.61 -16.27 -3.70
N VAL A 244 -15.82 -16.98 -2.87
CA VAL A 244 -16.25 -17.52 -1.58
C VAL A 244 -15.24 -17.07 -0.53
N HIS A 245 -15.71 -16.73 0.67
CA HIS A 245 -14.83 -16.30 1.75
C HIS A 245 -13.94 -17.46 2.22
N SER A 246 -12.63 -17.22 2.38
CA SER A 246 -11.62 -18.25 2.68
C SER A 246 -11.90 -19.01 3.99
N SER A 247 -12.48 -18.34 4.99
CA SER A 247 -12.84 -18.98 6.26
C SER A 247 -13.88 -20.10 6.15
N LEU A 248 -14.53 -20.22 4.99
CA LEU A 248 -15.57 -21.22 4.72
C LEU A 248 -15.05 -22.40 3.88
N LEU A 249 -13.73 -22.44 3.66
CA LEU A 249 -13.07 -23.41 2.80
C LEU A 249 -11.90 -24.08 3.54
N GLU A 250 -11.73 -25.36 3.37
CA GLU A 250 -10.57 -26.15 3.86
C GLU A 250 -9.93 -26.91 2.70
N GLU A 251 -8.62 -27.18 2.80
CA GLU A 251 -7.96 -28.08 1.86
C GLU A 251 -8.52 -29.49 1.98
N LYS A 252 -8.78 -30.12 0.84
CA LYS A 252 -9.14 -31.52 0.82
C LYS A 252 -7.93 -32.35 1.23
N THR A 253 -7.95 -32.86 2.46
CA THR A 253 -6.97 -33.89 2.89
C THR A 253 -7.35 -35.24 2.30
N GLU A 254 -6.38 -35.88 1.60
CA GLU A 254 -6.53 -37.27 1.12
C GLU A 254 -6.64 -38.28 2.26
#